data_d375323c146fd264af3bde7c8bbb2d54
#
_entry.id   d375323c146fd264af3bde7c8bbb2d54
#
_cell.length_a   1.000
_cell.length_b   1.000
_cell.length_c   1.000
_cell.angle_alpha   90.00
_cell.angle_beta   90.00
_cell.angle_gamma   90.00
#
_symmetry.space_group_name_H-M   'P 1'
#
loop_
_entity.id
_entity.type
_entity.pdbx_description
1 polymer ?
#
loop_
_entity_poly.entity_id
_entity_poly.type
_entity_poly.pdbx_seq_one_letter_code
_entity_poly.pdbx_strand_id
1 'polypeptide(L)'
;MPKYIAIALAGLAAFTAAQPPAALGQGGLDRRLQAAKRIECTFSVLGTGTWDKNVPAITVTPAEIKANFFDINIDEGTAEAESAYGASFISVRYESGYLHIMQMSDAGPLYLTTVLARAAGEGKLMAVHTRIEYSPTVIPGFTSRPEMYLGTCTIANPG
;
A
#
# COMPACT_ATOMS: atom_id res chain seq x y z
N MET A 1 -46.77 -66.04 -2.84
CA MET A 1 -45.44 -65.48 -3.03
C MET A 1 -45.56 -63.98 -2.87
N PRO A 2 -45.14 -63.36 -1.74
CA PRO A 2 -45.18 -61.92 -1.56
C PRO A 2 -43.86 -61.26 -2.02
N LYS A 3 -43.98 -60.22 -2.84
CA LYS A 3 -42.88 -59.41 -3.31
C LYS A 3 -42.53 -58.30 -2.26
N TYR A 4 -41.33 -58.31 -1.72
CA TYR A 4 -40.84 -57.27 -0.84
C TYR A 4 -40.35 -56.10 -1.68
N ILE A 5 -40.94 -54.90 -1.46
CA ILE A 5 -40.51 -53.65 -2.01
C ILE A 5 -39.52 -53.02 -0.99
N ALA A 6 -38.23 -52.87 -1.34
CA ALA A 6 -37.24 -52.17 -0.54
C ALA A 6 -37.29 -50.67 -0.88
N ILE A 7 -37.65 -49.87 0.11
CA ILE A 7 -37.62 -48.41 0.02
C ILE A 7 -36.20 -47.96 0.46
N ALA A 8 -35.41 -47.44 -0.50
CA ALA A 8 -34.13 -46.84 -0.22
C ALA A 8 -34.37 -45.36 0.20
N LEU A 9 -34.10 -45.03 1.46
CA LEU A 9 -34.01 -43.63 1.94
C LEU A 9 -32.68 -43.04 1.49
N ALA A 10 -32.73 -42.08 0.54
CA ALA A 10 -31.61 -41.26 0.18
C ALA A 10 -31.48 -40.10 1.19
N GLY A 11 -30.46 -40.17 2.03
CA GLY A 11 -30.11 -39.07 2.95
C GLY A 11 -29.52 -37.87 2.19
N LEU A 12 -30.22 -36.73 2.19
CA LEU A 12 -29.66 -35.45 1.74
C LEU A 12 -28.66 -34.95 2.79
N ALA A 13 -27.37 -35.04 2.52
CA ALA A 13 -26.35 -34.34 3.29
C ALA A 13 -26.34 -32.85 2.88
N ALA A 14 -26.83 -31.99 3.75
CA ALA A 14 -26.75 -30.56 3.56
C ALA A 14 -25.28 -30.09 3.77
N PHE A 15 -24.58 -29.83 2.68
CA PHE A 15 -23.30 -29.15 2.72
C PHE A 15 -23.54 -27.65 3.05
N THR A 16 -23.32 -27.25 4.30
CA THR A 16 -23.19 -25.86 4.66
C THR A 16 -21.86 -25.36 4.12
N ALA A 17 -21.85 -24.75 2.94
CA ALA A 17 -20.71 -24.04 2.41
C ALA A 17 -20.44 -22.81 3.32
N ALA A 18 -19.34 -22.82 4.06
CA ALA A 18 -18.86 -21.65 4.77
C ALA A 18 -18.60 -20.56 3.72
N GLN A 19 -19.41 -19.49 3.74
CA GLN A 19 -19.20 -18.35 2.87
C GLN A 19 -17.89 -17.68 3.27
N PRO A 20 -16.96 -17.43 2.33
CA PRO A 20 -15.78 -16.63 2.63
C PRO A 20 -16.23 -15.23 3.07
N PRO A 21 -15.47 -14.57 4.00
CA PRO A 21 -15.81 -13.21 4.44
C PRO A 21 -15.96 -12.32 3.22
N ALA A 22 -17.08 -11.60 3.15
CA ALA A 22 -17.38 -10.72 2.03
C ALA A 22 -16.25 -9.71 1.87
N ALA A 23 -15.54 -9.78 0.74
CA ALA A 23 -14.55 -8.78 0.38
C ALA A 23 -15.26 -7.41 0.36
N LEU A 24 -14.74 -6.44 1.10
CA LEU A 24 -15.28 -5.08 1.09
C LEU A 24 -15.31 -4.60 -0.36
N GLY A 25 -16.47 -4.22 -0.86
CA GLY A 25 -16.57 -3.60 -2.18
C GLY A 25 -15.73 -2.32 -2.24
N GLN A 26 -15.38 -1.88 -3.45
CA GLN A 26 -14.54 -0.70 -3.71
C GLN A 26 -14.92 0.51 -2.83
N GLY A 27 -16.22 0.82 -2.72
CA GLY A 27 -16.71 1.93 -1.89
C GLY A 27 -16.50 1.75 -0.38
N GLY A 28 -16.32 0.52 0.09
CA GLY A 28 -15.98 0.24 1.49
C GLY A 28 -14.50 0.52 1.77
N LEU A 29 -13.62 0.17 0.85
CA LEU A 29 -12.18 0.45 0.96
C LEU A 29 -11.90 1.95 0.84
N ASP A 30 -12.61 2.63 -0.04
CA ASP A 30 -12.55 4.07 -0.25
C ASP A 30 -12.84 4.84 1.05
N ARG A 31 -13.98 4.56 1.68
CA ARG A 31 -14.36 5.18 2.96
C ARG A 31 -13.37 4.86 4.08
N ARG A 32 -12.85 3.64 4.15
CA ARG A 32 -11.85 3.27 5.15
C ARG A 32 -10.54 4.03 4.95
N LEU A 33 -10.09 4.18 3.71
CA LEU A 33 -8.88 4.92 3.40
C LEU A 33 -9.06 6.41 3.70
N GLN A 34 -10.20 6.98 3.35
CA GLN A 34 -10.53 8.37 3.65
C GLN A 34 -10.59 8.66 5.16
N ALA A 35 -11.05 7.71 5.96
CA ALA A 35 -11.12 7.85 7.42
C ALA A 35 -9.82 7.48 8.16
N ALA A 36 -8.78 7.03 7.44
CA ALA A 36 -7.55 6.53 8.05
C ALA A 36 -6.83 7.64 8.82
N LYS A 37 -6.45 7.35 10.07
CA LYS A 37 -5.60 8.22 10.92
C LYS A 37 -4.19 7.70 11.05
N ARG A 38 -3.98 6.40 10.79
CA ARG A 38 -2.68 5.74 10.81
C ARG A 38 -2.59 4.72 9.69
N ILE A 39 -1.48 4.70 8.99
CA ILE A 39 -1.19 3.77 7.89
C ILE A 39 0.23 3.26 8.04
N GLU A 40 0.38 1.94 7.95
CA GLU A 40 1.67 1.25 7.97
C GLU A 40 1.90 0.57 6.62
N CYS A 41 2.99 0.91 5.95
CA CYS A 41 3.32 0.43 4.62
C CYS A 41 4.59 -0.41 4.63
N THR A 42 4.59 -1.45 3.80
CA THR A 42 5.79 -2.26 3.51
C THR A 42 5.93 -2.37 2.00
N PHE A 43 7.12 -2.10 1.49
CA PHE A 43 7.45 -2.15 0.07
C PHE A 43 8.50 -3.22 -0.18
N SER A 44 8.22 -4.10 -1.14
CA SER A 44 9.02 -5.31 -1.41
C SER A 44 9.70 -5.32 -2.77
N VAL A 45 9.41 -4.37 -3.63
CA VAL A 45 10.00 -4.26 -4.98
C VAL A 45 10.49 -2.84 -5.19
N LEU A 46 11.72 -2.68 -5.67
CA LEU A 46 12.36 -1.42 -6.01
C LEU A 46 12.65 -1.35 -7.51
N GLY A 47 12.16 -0.33 -8.18
CA GLY A 47 12.60 0.11 -9.50
C GLY A 47 13.51 1.32 -9.37
N THR A 48 14.75 1.23 -9.83
CA THR A 48 15.73 2.32 -9.84
C THR A 48 15.95 2.84 -11.24
N GLY A 49 15.71 4.14 -11.46
CA GLY A 49 15.96 4.83 -12.71
C GLY A 49 17.44 5.19 -12.88
N THR A 50 18.00 4.99 -14.07
CA THR A 50 19.36 5.38 -14.40
C THR A 50 19.43 5.97 -15.81
N TRP A 51 20.51 6.69 -16.08
CA TRP A 51 20.89 7.12 -17.44
C TRP A 51 22.29 6.64 -17.73
N ASP A 52 22.41 5.62 -18.59
CA ASP A 52 23.70 5.17 -19.12
C ASP A 52 23.93 5.83 -20.47
N LYS A 53 24.99 6.66 -20.59
CA LYS A 53 25.29 7.45 -21.79
C LYS A 53 24.08 8.20 -22.36
N ASN A 54 23.29 8.81 -21.48
CA ASN A 54 22.03 9.52 -21.79
C ASN A 54 20.85 8.61 -22.25
N VAL A 55 20.97 7.30 -22.14
CA VAL A 55 19.88 6.37 -22.40
C VAL A 55 19.20 6.03 -21.06
N PRO A 56 17.89 6.32 -20.90
CA PRO A 56 17.19 5.96 -19.68
C PRO A 56 17.02 4.45 -19.57
N ALA A 57 17.19 3.93 -18.34
CA ALA A 57 17.01 2.52 -18.02
C ALA A 57 16.39 2.37 -16.64
N ILE A 58 15.72 1.25 -16.38
CA ILE A 58 15.16 0.89 -15.07
C ILE A 58 15.70 -0.49 -14.69
N THR A 59 16.22 -0.57 -13.47
CA THR A 59 16.60 -1.84 -12.85
C THR A 59 15.58 -2.18 -11.78
N VAL A 60 15.13 -3.42 -11.71
CA VAL A 60 14.18 -3.90 -10.70
C VAL A 60 14.88 -4.89 -9.77
N THR A 61 14.76 -4.66 -8.46
CA THR A 61 15.36 -5.51 -7.42
C THR A 61 14.36 -5.73 -6.27
N PRO A 62 14.51 -6.79 -5.48
CA PRO A 62 13.82 -6.91 -4.20
C PRO A 62 14.20 -5.75 -3.27
N ALA A 63 13.26 -5.34 -2.43
CA ALA A 63 13.46 -4.32 -1.40
C ALA A 63 12.76 -4.72 -0.12
N GLU A 64 13.16 -4.12 0.99
CA GLU A 64 12.46 -4.20 2.26
C GLU A 64 12.54 -2.85 2.95
N ILE A 65 11.55 -1.98 2.65
CA ILE A 65 11.41 -0.71 3.35
C ILE A 65 10.01 -0.57 3.96
N LYS A 66 9.96 0.18 5.06
CA LYS A 66 8.73 0.49 5.77
C LYS A 66 8.53 2.00 5.81
N ALA A 67 7.29 2.43 5.74
CA ALA A 67 6.89 3.81 5.95
C ALA A 67 5.62 3.83 6.81
N ASN A 68 5.68 4.54 7.93
CA ASN A 68 4.58 4.65 8.87
C ASN A 68 4.13 6.10 8.94
N PHE A 69 2.82 6.31 8.80
CA PHE A 69 2.19 7.63 8.82
C PHE A 69 1.12 7.64 9.91
N PHE A 70 1.09 8.72 10.70
CA PHE A 70 0.14 8.91 11.79
C PHE A 70 -0.40 10.34 11.79
N ASP A 71 -1.43 10.55 12.61
CA ASP A 71 -2.14 11.81 12.72
C ASP A 71 -2.57 12.37 11.36
N ILE A 72 -2.98 11.44 10.46
CA ILE A 72 -3.42 11.79 9.11
C ILE A 72 -4.70 12.62 9.23
N ASN A 73 -4.63 13.87 8.78
CA ASN A 73 -5.74 14.78 8.70
C ASN A 73 -5.94 15.25 7.25
N ILE A 74 -6.91 14.66 6.57
CA ILE A 74 -7.20 14.94 5.16
C ILE A 74 -7.76 16.33 4.97
N ASP A 75 -8.54 16.82 5.93
CA ASP A 75 -9.21 18.13 5.86
C ASP A 75 -8.19 19.26 6.00
N GLU A 76 -7.21 19.09 6.86
CA GLU A 76 -6.09 20.03 7.03
C GLU A 76 -4.93 19.78 6.06
N GLY A 77 -4.92 18.63 5.40
CA GLY A 77 -3.86 18.24 4.47
C GLY A 77 -2.53 17.91 5.16
N THR A 78 -2.57 17.40 6.41
CA THR A 78 -1.39 17.16 7.24
C THR A 78 -1.27 15.68 7.67
N ALA A 79 -0.04 15.25 7.95
CA ALA A 79 0.27 13.99 8.62
C ALA A 79 1.64 14.07 9.29
N GLU A 80 1.93 13.08 10.14
CA GLU A 80 3.25 12.83 10.67
C GLU A 80 3.82 11.53 10.09
N ALA A 81 5.15 11.45 9.95
CA ALA A 81 5.85 10.25 9.55
C ALA A 81 6.95 9.90 10.55
N GLU A 82 7.15 8.62 10.76
CA GLU A 82 8.33 8.13 11.45
C GLU A 82 9.53 8.33 10.53
N SER A 83 10.40 9.27 10.88
CA SER A 83 11.57 9.64 10.09
C SER A 83 12.84 9.58 10.90
N ALA A 84 13.86 8.91 10.35
CA ALA A 84 15.22 8.93 10.88
C ALA A 84 15.96 10.24 10.54
N TYR A 85 15.39 11.11 9.72
CA TYR A 85 16.08 12.27 9.13
C TYR A 85 15.59 13.64 9.63
N GLY A 86 14.86 13.67 10.74
CA GLY A 86 14.37 14.90 11.35
C GLY A 86 13.00 15.35 10.83
N ALA A 87 12.63 16.59 11.16
CA ALA A 87 11.34 17.15 10.79
C ALA A 87 11.29 17.39 9.27
N SER A 88 10.26 16.88 8.63
CA SER A 88 9.98 17.13 7.23
C SER A 88 8.58 17.68 7.07
N PHE A 89 8.38 18.55 6.11
CA PHE A 89 7.07 19.05 5.78
C PHE A 89 6.26 17.97 5.07
N ILE A 90 5.12 17.55 5.64
CA ILE A 90 4.25 16.52 5.09
C ILE A 90 2.92 17.12 4.70
N SER A 91 2.56 16.94 3.43
CA SER A 91 1.25 17.27 2.89
C SER A 91 0.47 16.02 2.58
N VAL A 92 -0.82 16.03 2.88
CA VAL A 92 -1.74 14.93 2.58
C VAL A 92 -2.85 15.40 1.66
N ARG A 93 -3.19 14.58 0.68
CA ARG A 93 -4.34 14.79 -0.18
C ARG A 93 -5.05 13.48 -0.47
N TYR A 94 -6.36 13.50 -0.35
CA TYR A 94 -7.23 12.40 -0.75
C TYR A 94 -8.10 12.80 -1.93
N GLU A 95 -8.17 11.93 -2.94
CA GLU A 95 -9.03 12.13 -4.10
C GLU A 95 -9.39 10.79 -4.75
N SER A 96 -10.68 10.51 -4.90
CA SER A 96 -11.21 9.40 -5.71
C SER A 96 -10.54 8.03 -5.45
N GLY A 97 -10.30 7.68 -4.18
CA GLY A 97 -9.68 6.41 -3.79
C GLY A 97 -8.15 6.42 -3.79
N TYR A 98 -7.53 7.59 -3.87
CA TYR A 98 -6.08 7.78 -3.78
C TYR A 98 -5.76 8.66 -2.57
N LEU A 99 -4.97 8.14 -1.64
CA LEU A 99 -4.38 8.93 -0.57
C LEU A 99 -2.92 9.20 -0.91
N HIS A 100 -2.60 10.46 -1.15
CA HIS A 100 -1.26 10.92 -1.43
C HIS A 100 -0.66 11.54 -0.17
N ILE A 101 0.52 11.10 0.22
CA ILE A 101 1.30 11.62 1.34
C ILE A 101 2.64 12.07 0.76
N MET A 102 2.84 13.37 0.71
CA MET A 102 4.01 14.01 0.12
C MET A 102 4.90 14.58 1.21
N GLN A 103 6.15 14.19 1.20
CA GLN A 103 7.15 14.58 2.17
C GLN A 103 8.30 15.27 1.42
N MET A 104 8.54 16.52 1.73
CA MET A 104 9.66 17.31 1.20
C MET A 104 10.70 17.49 2.28
N SER A 105 11.93 17.12 1.97
CA SER A 105 13.07 17.38 2.83
C SER A 105 13.73 18.70 2.44
N ASP A 106 14.19 19.46 3.43
CA ASP A 106 14.98 20.69 3.21
C ASP A 106 16.26 20.43 2.40
N ALA A 107 16.72 19.19 2.38
CA ALA A 107 17.88 18.74 1.59
C ALA A 107 17.58 18.51 0.10
N GLY A 108 16.32 18.64 -0.34
CA GLY A 108 15.91 18.58 -1.73
C GLY A 108 15.13 17.33 -2.17
N PRO A 109 15.30 16.10 -1.61
CA PRO A 109 14.53 14.95 -2.01
C PRO A 109 13.03 15.12 -1.79
N LEU A 110 12.24 14.68 -2.78
CA LEU A 110 10.79 14.55 -2.69
C LEU A 110 10.41 13.08 -2.54
N TYR A 111 9.66 12.77 -1.49
CA TYR A 111 9.06 11.46 -1.28
C TYR A 111 7.54 11.57 -1.47
N LEU A 112 6.98 10.65 -2.23
CA LEU A 112 5.54 10.56 -2.42
C LEU A 112 5.09 9.12 -2.16
N THR A 113 4.27 8.93 -1.13
CA THR A 113 3.56 7.68 -0.91
C THR A 113 2.13 7.82 -1.38
N THR A 114 1.69 6.94 -2.26
CA THR A 114 0.30 6.85 -2.71
C THR A 114 -0.28 5.52 -2.27
N VAL A 115 -1.33 5.58 -1.45
CA VAL A 115 -2.12 4.41 -1.07
C VAL A 115 -3.41 4.41 -1.87
N LEU A 116 -3.72 3.26 -2.49
CA LEU A 116 -4.90 3.09 -3.33
C LEU A 116 -5.99 2.37 -2.54
N ALA A 117 -7.23 2.81 -2.64
CA ALA A 117 -8.39 2.09 -2.11
C ALA A 117 -8.65 0.81 -2.91
N ARG A 118 -7.63 0.00 -3.13
CA ARG A 118 -7.64 -1.26 -3.86
C ARG A 118 -7.05 -2.36 -3.00
N ALA A 119 -7.77 -3.48 -2.89
CA ALA A 119 -7.32 -4.62 -2.10
C ALA A 119 -6.05 -5.26 -2.69
N ALA A 120 -5.08 -5.53 -1.81
CA ALA A 120 -3.86 -6.30 -2.09
C ALA A 120 -3.83 -7.66 -1.35
N GLY A 121 -5.03 -8.15 -0.93
CA GLY A 121 -5.18 -9.34 -0.11
C GLY A 121 -5.08 -9.05 1.40
N GLU A 122 -5.62 -9.95 2.21
CA GLU A 122 -5.48 -9.95 3.69
C GLU A 122 -5.75 -8.60 4.39
N GLY A 123 -6.70 -7.83 3.90
CA GLY A 123 -7.02 -6.51 4.48
C GLY A 123 -6.03 -5.40 4.14
N LYS A 124 -5.03 -5.70 3.32
CA LYS A 124 -4.03 -4.73 2.83
C LYS A 124 -4.52 -3.97 1.61
N LEU A 125 -3.98 -2.77 1.42
CA LEU A 125 -4.21 -1.92 0.26
C LEU A 125 -2.95 -1.83 -0.61
N MET A 126 -3.12 -1.69 -1.92
CA MET A 126 -2.00 -1.45 -2.84
C MET A 126 -1.37 -0.09 -2.54
N ALA A 127 -0.03 -0.02 -2.64
CA ALA A 127 0.69 1.22 -2.43
C ALA A 127 1.91 1.35 -3.33
N VAL A 128 2.23 2.60 -3.64
CA VAL A 128 3.43 3.00 -4.36
C VAL A 128 4.14 4.06 -3.54
N HIS A 129 5.45 3.95 -3.40
CA HIS A 129 6.30 4.98 -2.81
C HIS A 129 7.35 5.39 -3.83
N THR A 130 7.53 6.68 -4.03
CA THR A 130 8.55 7.20 -4.94
C THR A 130 9.48 8.14 -4.20
N ARG A 131 10.74 8.10 -4.57
CA ARG A 131 11.76 9.05 -4.20
C ARG A 131 12.29 9.71 -5.46
N ILE A 132 12.13 11.00 -5.56
CA ILE A 132 12.60 11.77 -6.70
C ILE A 132 13.83 12.54 -6.26
N GLU A 133 14.98 11.99 -6.62
CA GLU A 133 16.28 12.58 -6.40
C GLU A 133 17.20 12.16 -7.55
N TYR A 134 18.08 13.05 -7.97
CA TYR A 134 19.16 12.75 -8.89
C TYR A 134 20.40 13.55 -8.52
N SER A 135 21.51 12.83 -8.34
CA SER A 135 22.84 13.43 -8.22
C SER A 135 23.80 12.70 -9.14
N PRO A 136 24.63 13.41 -9.91
CA PRO A 136 25.69 12.79 -10.70
C PRO A 136 26.81 12.23 -9.81
N THR A 137 26.91 12.67 -8.55
CA THR A 137 27.93 12.24 -7.60
C THR A 137 27.36 11.10 -6.74
N VAL A 138 27.99 9.95 -6.77
CA VAL A 138 27.64 8.82 -5.89
C VAL A 138 28.22 9.07 -4.51
N ILE A 139 27.36 9.27 -3.53
CA ILE A 139 27.76 9.37 -2.11
C ILE A 139 27.50 8.00 -1.47
N PRO A 140 28.52 7.34 -0.91
CA PRO A 140 28.31 6.05 -0.24
C PRO A 140 27.24 6.13 0.85
N GLY A 141 26.26 5.21 0.81
CA GLY A 141 25.15 5.17 1.77
C GLY A 141 23.95 6.07 1.43
N PHE A 142 24.02 6.85 0.35
CA PHE A 142 22.90 7.64 -0.17
C PHE A 142 22.56 7.20 -1.58
N THR A 143 21.27 6.92 -1.82
CA THR A 143 20.77 6.74 -3.17
C THR A 143 20.52 8.12 -3.79
N SER A 144 21.14 8.36 -4.93
CA SER A 144 21.04 9.60 -5.68
C SER A 144 20.36 9.41 -7.03
N ARG A 145 19.40 8.46 -7.10
CA ARG A 145 18.71 8.09 -8.31
C ARG A 145 17.21 8.05 -8.08
N PRO A 146 16.39 8.32 -9.11
CA PRO A 146 14.95 8.16 -9.00
C PRO A 146 14.58 6.71 -8.65
N GLU A 147 13.74 6.54 -7.64
CA GLU A 147 13.30 5.26 -7.12
C GLU A 147 11.79 5.18 -7.09
N MET A 148 11.26 4.00 -7.41
CA MET A 148 9.86 3.67 -7.24
C MET A 148 9.75 2.31 -6.55
N TYR A 149 9.02 2.29 -5.45
CA TYR A 149 8.78 1.10 -4.65
C TYR A 149 7.32 0.67 -4.77
N LEU A 150 7.09 -0.63 -4.97
CA LEU A 150 5.76 -1.23 -4.96
C LEU A 150 5.58 -2.06 -3.70
N GLY A 151 4.40 -1.95 -3.10
CA GLY A 151 4.10 -2.66 -1.86
C GLY A 151 2.66 -2.56 -1.43
N THR A 152 2.45 -2.72 -0.14
CA THR A 152 1.12 -2.72 0.46
C THR A 152 1.11 -1.92 1.76
N CYS A 153 -0.07 -1.39 2.09
CA CYS A 153 -0.30 -0.72 3.36
C CYS A 153 -1.47 -1.35 4.12
N THR A 154 -1.41 -1.27 5.44
CA THR A 154 -2.53 -1.55 6.34
C THR A 154 -3.00 -0.27 7.00
N ILE A 155 -4.32 -0.11 7.14
CA ILE A 155 -4.88 0.94 7.97
C ILE A 155 -4.87 0.38 9.40
N ALA A 156 -4.03 0.96 10.25
CA ALA A 156 -4.01 0.64 11.66
C ALA A 156 -5.18 1.35 12.34
N ASN A 157 -6.00 0.60 13.07
CA ASN A 157 -7.03 1.22 13.91
C ASN A 157 -6.33 1.92 15.07
N PRO A 158 -6.78 3.13 15.47
CA PRO A 158 -6.39 3.67 16.78
C PRO A 158 -6.87 2.68 17.84
N GLY A 159 -5.93 2.18 18.64
CA GLY A 159 -6.20 1.33 19.79
C GLY A 159 -7.03 2.09 20.85
#